data_489efa5dbd8e80b919dfb59c9d0cd7b2
#
_entry.id   489efa5dbd8e80b919dfb59c9d0cd7b2
#
_cell.length_a   1.000
_cell.length_b   1.000
_cell.length_c   1.000
_cell.angle_alpha   90.00
_cell.angle_beta   90.00
_cell.angle_gamma   90.00
#
_symmetry.space_group_name_H-M   'P 1'
#
loop_
_entity.id
_entity.type
_entity.pdbx_description
1 polymer ?
#
loop_
_entity_poly.entity_id
_entity_poly.type
_entity_poly.pdbx_seq_one_letter_code
_entity_poly.pdbx_strand_id
1 'polypeptide(L)'
;MLTVQPGIQPDHCIRAFVEAGAIRLAHPPADGQIQPASLDLRLGEKAYRVRASFLPGPDRTVRRRLDDLALHEIDLTRGAVLETGCVYIAELMEGLKLPAGLRAAANPKSSTGRLDVFTRIITDCAREFDLVEDGYEGPLFIEISPRTFPVLVRSGSRLSQIRFRAGETRLDDRALGELHKRETLVTAAEPSFQGGVAVSVDLSGFDGLIGYRGKHHTALIDVDRVGAYRASEFWEPIPSDGSRALILDPGQFYILASKEAVHVPPDFAAEMTPFDALVGEFRVHYAGFFDPGFGHSGAGGQGARAVLEVRSRDVPFIIEDGQIVGRLVYEAMASRPAALYGAGLKSNYQGQALKLSKHFH
;
A
#
# COMPACT_ATOMS: atom_id res chain seq x y z
N MET A 1 -27.83 15.09 -5.71
CA MET A 1 -26.97 14.19 -6.50
C MET A 1 -25.53 14.46 -6.13
N LEU A 2 -24.74 13.43 -5.85
CA LEU A 2 -23.29 13.57 -5.67
C LEU A 2 -22.68 14.00 -7.00
N THR A 3 -21.99 15.13 -7.03
CA THR A 3 -21.25 15.56 -8.22
C THR A 3 -19.86 14.92 -8.15
N VAL A 4 -19.56 14.00 -9.06
CA VAL A 4 -18.25 13.35 -9.17
C VAL A 4 -17.46 14.11 -10.24
N GLN A 5 -16.33 14.72 -9.85
CA GLN A 5 -15.42 15.38 -10.78
C GLN A 5 -14.33 14.40 -11.23
N PRO A 6 -13.83 14.51 -12.48
CA PRO A 6 -12.70 13.70 -12.93
C PRO A 6 -11.46 13.91 -12.04
N GLY A 7 -10.75 12.84 -11.76
CA GLY A 7 -9.58 12.85 -10.89
C GLY A 7 -9.69 11.87 -9.74
N ILE A 8 -8.59 11.80 -8.97
CA ILE A 8 -8.55 11.12 -7.67
C ILE A 8 -9.36 11.94 -6.67
N GLN A 9 -10.26 11.31 -5.96
CA GLN A 9 -11.16 11.99 -5.03
C GLN A 9 -10.45 12.32 -3.71
N PRO A 10 -10.38 13.61 -3.33
CA PRO A 10 -9.71 14.04 -2.09
C PRO A 10 -10.55 13.77 -0.84
N ASP A 11 -9.95 13.99 0.32
CA ASP A 11 -10.52 13.75 1.65
C ASP A 11 -11.92 14.34 1.87
N HIS A 12 -12.16 15.58 1.43
CA HIS A 12 -13.49 16.21 1.57
C HIS A 12 -14.54 15.55 0.66
N CYS A 13 -14.18 15.07 -0.53
CA CYS A 13 -15.08 14.28 -1.38
C CYS A 13 -15.38 12.91 -0.75
N ILE A 14 -14.37 12.25 -0.14
CA ILE A 14 -14.59 10.99 0.59
C ILE A 14 -15.56 11.19 1.75
N ARG A 15 -15.45 12.30 2.50
CA ARG A 15 -16.42 12.66 3.55
C ARG A 15 -17.84 12.84 2.98
N ALA A 16 -17.97 13.56 1.88
CA ALA A 16 -19.26 13.73 1.21
C ALA A 16 -19.86 12.38 0.73
N PHE A 17 -19.02 11.45 0.26
CA PHE A 17 -19.45 10.09 -0.11
C PHE A 17 -19.97 9.30 1.10
N VAL A 18 -19.34 9.44 2.25
CA VAL A 18 -19.83 8.83 3.51
C VAL A 18 -21.18 9.44 3.91
N GLU A 19 -21.29 10.76 3.93
CA GLU A 19 -22.52 11.48 4.28
C GLU A 19 -23.70 11.14 3.35
N ALA A 20 -23.42 10.93 2.07
CA ALA A 20 -24.42 10.54 1.08
C ALA A 20 -24.72 9.03 1.03
N GLY A 21 -24.02 8.21 1.82
CA GLY A 21 -24.20 6.75 1.85
C GLY A 21 -23.60 6.01 0.63
N ALA A 22 -22.77 6.67 -0.18
CA ALA A 22 -22.00 6.03 -1.24
C ALA A 22 -20.86 5.16 -0.66
N ILE A 23 -20.34 5.56 0.49
CA ILE A 23 -19.50 4.72 1.36
C ILE A 23 -20.34 4.43 2.60
N ARG A 24 -20.66 3.16 2.81
CA ARG A 24 -21.42 2.68 3.95
C ARG A 24 -20.47 2.25 5.05
N LEU A 25 -20.62 2.79 6.23
CA LEU A 25 -19.78 2.48 7.39
C LEU A 25 -20.62 1.75 8.44
N ALA A 26 -20.15 0.60 8.93
CA ALA A 26 -20.80 -0.11 10.04
C ALA A 26 -20.72 0.69 11.36
N HIS A 27 -19.67 1.49 11.53
CA HIS A 27 -19.46 2.38 12.67
C HIS A 27 -18.96 3.74 12.18
N PRO A 28 -19.14 4.84 12.93
CA PRO A 28 -18.61 6.15 12.58
C PRO A 28 -17.13 6.11 12.17
N PRO A 29 -16.68 7.04 11.32
CA PRO A 29 -15.28 7.09 10.92
C PRO A 29 -14.37 7.20 12.14
N ALA A 30 -13.30 6.40 12.17
CA ALA A 30 -12.27 6.51 13.20
C ALA A 30 -11.33 7.69 12.90
N ASP A 31 -10.66 8.19 13.94
CA ASP A 31 -9.65 9.23 13.79
C ASP A 31 -8.56 8.81 12.78
N GLY A 32 -8.25 9.70 11.84
CA GLY A 32 -7.26 9.46 10.81
C GLY A 32 -7.61 8.32 9.85
N GLN A 33 -8.90 7.94 9.73
CA GLN A 33 -9.31 6.92 8.77
C GLN A 33 -9.38 7.49 7.34
N ILE A 34 -9.85 8.72 7.19
CA ILE A 34 -9.85 9.43 5.91
C ILE A 34 -8.50 10.14 5.77
N GLN A 35 -7.76 9.77 4.73
CA GLN A 35 -6.45 10.29 4.34
C GLN A 35 -6.60 11.31 3.20
N PRO A 36 -5.56 12.07 2.80
CA PRO A 36 -5.68 13.10 1.75
C PRO A 36 -6.29 12.62 0.44
N ALA A 37 -6.05 11.36 0.04
CA ALA A 37 -6.52 10.80 -1.22
C ALA A 37 -7.00 9.34 -1.10
N SER A 38 -7.27 8.86 0.12
CA SER A 38 -7.71 7.48 0.37
C SER A 38 -8.50 7.34 1.65
N LEU A 39 -9.14 6.18 1.81
CA LEU A 39 -9.83 5.76 3.02
C LEU A 39 -9.17 4.47 3.54
N ASP A 40 -8.76 4.46 4.79
CA ASP A 40 -8.33 3.23 5.48
C ASP A 40 -9.52 2.29 5.68
N LEU A 41 -9.34 1.01 5.36
CA LEU A 41 -10.37 -0.01 5.53
C LEU A 41 -10.18 -0.76 6.85
N ARG A 42 -11.28 -0.97 7.60
CA ARG A 42 -11.29 -1.60 8.93
C ARG A 42 -11.78 -3.03 8.83
N LEU A 43 -11.10 -3.96 9.51
CA LEU A 43 -11.55 -5.33 9.65
C LEU A 43 -12.87 -5.39 10.42
N GLY A 44 -13.81 -6.21 9.96
CA GLY A 44 -15.03 -6.55 10.65
C GLY A 44 -14.77 -7.47 11.86
N GLU A 45 -15.83 -8.10 12.36
CA GLU A 45 -15.77 -8.94 13.56
C GLU A 45 -15.30 -10.37 13.29
N LYS A 46 -15.31 -10.80 12.01
CA LYS A 46 -15.06 -12.18 11.63
C LYS A 46 -14.01 -12.29 10.53
N ALA A 47 -13.18 -13.30 10.65
CA ALA A 47 -12.32 -13.77 9.57
C ALA A 47 -12.53 -15.28 9.34
N TYR A 48 -12.14 -15.75 8.20
CA TYR A 48 -12.22 -17.15 7.80
C TYR A 48 -10.86 -17.64 7.36
N ARG A 49 -10.34 -18.69 8.00
CA ARG A 49 -9.21 -19.42 7.47
C ARG A 49 -9.65 -20.20 6.26
N VAL A 50 -9.09 -19.90 5.08
CA VAL A 50 -9.44 -20.59 3.83
C VAL A 50 -8.32 -21.50 3.36
N ARG A 51 -8.66 -22.57 2.63
CA ARG A 51 -7.66 -23.52 2.13
C ARG A 51 -6.78 -22.97 1.01
N ALA A 52 -7.28 -21.97 0.26
CA ALA A 52 -6.57 -21.32 -0.84
C ALA A 52 -7.14 -19.92 -1.10
N SER A 53 -6.32 -19.05 -1.68
CA SER A 53 -6.75 -17.77 -2.24
C SER A 53 -7.76 -17.99 -3.37
N PHE A 54 -8.71 -17.06 -3.51
CA PHE A 54 -9.72 -17.14 -4.57
C PHE A 54 -10.26 -15.78 -4.99
N LEU A 55 -10.77 -15.71 -6.20
CA LEU A 55 -11.73 -14.71 -6.67
C LEU A 55 -13.09 -15.36 -6.82
N PRO A 56 -14.20 -14.67 -6.49
CA PRO A 56 -15.55 -15.28 -6.58
C PRO A 56 -15.94 -15.60 -8.02
N GLY A 57 -15.44 -14.84 -8.99
CA GLY A 57 -15.86 -14.90 -10.39
C GLY A 57 -17.17 -14.15 -10.63
N PRO A 58 -17.58 -13.97 -11.89
CA PRO A 58 -18.61 -12.99 -12.28
C PRO A 58 -20.01 -13.27 -11.71
N ASP A 59 -20.31 -14.51 -11.34
CA ASP A 59 -21.66 -14.94 -11.00
C ASP A 59 -21.83 -15.33 -9.52
N ARG A 60 -20.81 -15.04 -8.67
CA ARG A 60 -20.83 -15.47 -7.27
C ARG A 60 -20.44 -14.36 -6.33
N THR A 61 -20.99 -14.39 -5.12
CA THR A 61 -20.55 -13.57 -4.02
C THR A 61 -19.36 -14.20 -3.29
N VAL A 62 -18.57 -13.38 -2.59
CA VAL A 62 -17.48 -13.86 -1.73
C VAL A 62 -18.03 -14.79 -0.64
N ARG A 63 -19.18 -14.44 -0.02
CA ARG A 63 -19.83 -15.27 1.01
C ARG A 63 -20.14 -16.67 0.49
N ARG A 64 -20.67 -16.77 -0.73
CA ARG A 64 -20.97 -18.09 -1.36
C ARG A 64 -19.70 -18.92 -1.57
N ARG A 65 -18.59 -18.27 -1.89
CA ARG A 65 -17.30 -18.98 -2.02
C ARG A 65 -16.71 -19.39 -0.66
N LEU A 66 -16.96 -18.62 0.38
CA LEU A 66 -16.56 -18.99 1.74
C LEU A 66 -17.27 -20.26 2.22
N ASP A 67 -18.55 -20.47 1.88
CA ASP A 67 -19.27 -21.71 2.21
C ASP A 67 -18.52 -22.98 1.70
N ASP A 68 -17.84 -22.86 0.55
CA ASP A 68 -17.12 -23.97 -0.08
C ASP A 68 -15.64 -24.09 0.39
N LEU A 69 -15.03 -22.99 0.80
CA LEU A 69 -13.56 -22.88 0.95
C LEU A 69 -13.08 -22.62 2.38
N ALA A 70 -13.96 -22.16 3.27
CA ALA A 70 -13.59 -21.88 4.66
C ALA A 70 -13.31 -23.20 5.42
N LEU A 71 -12.22 -23.20 6.17
CA LEU A 71 -11.86 -24.29 7.07
C LEU A 71 -12.49 -24.08 8.44
N HIS A 72 -12.46 -22.85 8.94
CA HIS A 72 -13.11 -22.42 10.18
C HIS A 72 -13.27 -20.89 10.20
N GLU A 73 -14.22 -20.43 11.01
CA GLU A 73 -14.44 -19.02 11.35
C GLU A 73 -13.58 -18.61 12.54
N ILE A 74 -13.14 -17.36 12.57
CA ILE A 74 -12.31 -16.74 13.59
C ILE A 74 -13.01 -15.48 14.11
N ASP A 75 -13.19 -15.38 15.42
CA ASP A 75 -13.71 -14.17 16.07
C ASP A 75 -12.57 -13.15 16.26
N LEU A 76 -12.72 -11.98 15.64
CA LEU A 76 -11.78 -10.86 15.73
C LEU A 76 -12.12 -9.87 16.85
N THR A 77 -13.24 -10.01 17.54
CA THR A 77 -13.66 -9.06 18.60
C THR A 77 -12.69 -9.02 19.77
N ARG A 78 -12.07 -10.15 20.09
CA ARG A 78 -11.02 -10.27 21.11
C ARG A 78 -9.60 -10.23 20.58
N GLY A 79 -9.46 -10.14 19.27
CA GLY A 79 -8.19 -10.29 18.56
C GLY A 79 -7.83 -11.75 18.27
N ALA A 80 -7.21 -11.97 17.13
CA ALA A 80 -6.77 -13.27 16.67
C ALA A 80 -5.40 -13.19 16.01
N VAL A 81 -4.62 -14.26 16.17
CA VAL A 81 -3.34 -14.42 15.51
C VAL A 81 -3.57 -14.97 14.11
N LEU A 82 -3.02 -14.28 13.12
CA LEU A 82 -2.94 -14.76 11.75
C LEU A 82 -1.52 -15.29 11.51
N GLU A 83 -1.43 -16.59 11.29
CA GLU A 83 -0.16 -17.30 11.11
C GLU A 83 0.44 -17.08 9.72
N THR A 84 1.76 -17.17 9.63
CA THR A 84 2.48 -17.09 8.37
C THR A 84 2.16 -18.26 7.45
N GLY A 85 2.14 -17.99 6.12
CA GLY A 85 1.87 -19.01 5.11
C GLY A 85 0.41 -19.45 5.02
N CYS A 86 -0.48 -18.84 5.80
CA CYS A 86 -1.91 -19.09 5.78
C CYS A 86 -2.66 -17.98 5.03
N VAL A 87 -3.84 -18.31 4.50
CA VAL A 87 -4.73 -17.35 3.83
C VAL A 87 -6.00 -17.19 4.64
N TYR A 88 -6.37 -15.96 4.88
CA TYR A 88 -7.57 -15.57 5.62
C TYR A 88 -8.41 -14.60 4.79
N ILE A 89 -9.72 -14.70 4.91
CA ILE A 89 -10.66 -13.71 4.34
C ILE A 89 -11.43 -13.09 5.50
N ALA A 90 -11.50 -11.77 5.54
CA ALA A 90 -12.33 -11.05 6.49
C ALA A 90 -13.29 -10.10 5.75
N GLU A 91 -14.49 -9.93 6.26
CA GLU A 91 -15.37 -8.85 5.83
C GLU A 91 -14.88 -7.53 6.42
N LEU A 92 -15.00 -6.45 5.66
CA LEU A 92 -14.65 -5.11 6.11
C LEU A 92 -15.86 -4.39 6.71
N MET A 93 -15.61 -3.43 7.57
CA MET A 93 -16.66 -2.56 8.13
C MET A 93 -17.21 -1.58 7.10
N GLU A 94 -16.51 -1.40 6.01
CA GLU A 94 -16.85 -0.55 4.89
C GLU A 94 -17.54 -1.36 3.79
N GLY A 95 -18.67 -0.84 3.30
CA GLY A 95 -19.34 -1.28 2.09
C GLY A 95 -19.51 -0.10 1.14
N LEU A 96 -19.83 -0.37 -0.10
CA LEU A 96 -19.93 0.65 -1.14
C LEU A 96 -21.31 0.63 -1.81
N LYS A 97 -21.69 1.81 -2.28
CA LYS A 97 -22.78 2.05 -3.25
C LYS A 97 -22.34 3.20 -4.15
N LEU A 98 -21.39 2.89 -5.03
CA LEU A 98 -20.77 3.90 -5.86
C LEU A 98 -21.75 4.45 -6.91
N PRO A 99 -21.80 5.76 -7.12
CA PRO A 99 -22.52 6.32 -8.26
C PRO A 99 -21.81 5.94 -9.57
N ALA A 100 -22.54 5.97 -10.69
CA ALA A 100 -21.97 5.77 -12.01
C ALA A 100 -20.86 6.81 -12.29
N GLY A 101 -19.78 6.35 -12.93
CA GLY A 101 -18.58 7.13 -13.23
C GLY A 101 -17.55 7.14 -12.08
N LEU A 102 -17.84 6.52 -10.94
CA LEU A 102 -16.91 6.38 -9.83
C LEU A 102 -16.47 4.92 -9.66
N ARG A 103 -15.17 4.69 -9.73
CA ARG A 103 -14.51 3.41 -9.49
C ARG A 103 -13.48 3.56 -8.37
N ALA A 104 -12.94 2.44 -7.87
CA ALA A 104 -11.90 2.52 -6.87
C ALA A 104 -10.84 1.43 -7.04
N ALA A 105 -9.67 1.70 -6.49
CA ALA A 105 -8.60 0.71 -6.35
C ALA A 105 -8.10 0.69 -4.91
N ALA A 106 -7.63 -0.47 -4.47
CA ALA A 106 -7.13 -0.67 -3.12
C ALA A 106 -5.65 -1.07 -3.14
N ASN A 107 -4.97 -0.78 -2.03
CA ASN A 107 -3.60 -1.19 -1.80
C ASN A 107 -3.38 -1.46 -0.31
N PRO A 108 -2.42 -2.32 0.06
CA PRO A 108 -2.00 -2.41 1.46
C PRO A 108 -1.51 -1.06 1.96
N LYS A 109 -1.66 -0.81 3.25
CA LYS A 109 -0.99 0.34 3.89
C LYS A 109 0.51 0.09 3.92
N SER A 110 1.32 1.16 3.78
CA SER A 110 2.78 1.03 3.87
C SER A 110 3.26 0.35 5.17
N SER A 111 2.54 0.55 6.28
CA SER A 111 2.86 -0.14 7.53
C SER A 111 2.59 -1.64 7.46
N THR A 112 1.63 -2.08 6.67
CA THR A 112 1.28 -3.48 6.43
C THR A 112 2.28 -4.14 5.49
N GLY A 113 2.60 -3.47 4.37
CA GLY A 113 3.59 -3.96 3.42
C GLY A 113 4.97 -4.17 4.07
N ARG A 114 5.40 -3.22 4.92
CA ARG A 114 6.67 -3.33 5.66
C ARG A 114 6.68 -4.39 6.78
N LEU A 115 5.56 -5.07 7.03
CA LEU A 115 5.49 -6.27 7.87
C LEU A 115 5.43 -7.55 7.03
N ASP A 116 5.51 -7.44 5.70
CA ASP A 116 5.32 -8.55 4.78
C ASP A 116 3.97 -9.26 4.99
N VAL A 117 2.93 -8.46 5.23
CA VAL A 117 1.56 -8.94 5.30
C VAL A 117 0.89 -8.64 3.96
N PHE A 118 0.67 -9.68 3.20
CA PHE A 118 0.02 -9.58 1.90
C PHE A 118 -1.48 -9.39 2.08
N THR A 119 -2.04 -8.33 1.51
CA THR A 119 -3.48 -8.05 1.56
C THR A 119 -4.00 -7.69 0.19
N ARG A 120 -5.22 -8.14 -0.13
CA ARG A 120 -5.94 -7.82 -1.36
C ARG A 120 -7.41 -7.64 -1.08
N ILE A 121 -8.03 -6.65 -1.70
CA ILE A 121 -9.47 -6.42 -1.57
C ILE A 121 -10.22 -7.23 -2.61
N ILE A 122 -11.36 -7.79 -2.19
CA ILE A 122 -12.24 -8.60 -3.01
C ILE A 122 -13.64 -8.02 -2.93
N THR A 123 -14.27 -7.76 -4.07
CA THR A 123 -15.69 -7.43 -4.19
C THR A 123 -16.50 -8.68 -4.60
N ASP A 124 -17.80 -8.64 -4.39
CA ASP A 124 -18.68 -9.65 -4.99
C ASP A 124 -18.57 -9.59 -6.51
N CYS A 125 -18.66 -10.73 -7.17
CA CYS A 125 -18.55 -10.91 -8.62
C CYS A 125 -17.20 -10.49 -9.23
N ALA A 126 -16.15 -10.29 -8.41
CA ALA A 126 -14.86 -9.84 -8.87
C ALA A 126 -14.13 -10.83 -9.78
N ARG A 127 -13.44 -10.28 -10.79
CA ARG A 127 -12.50 -10.98 -11.67
C ARG A 127 -11.06 -10.58 -11.42
N GLU A 128 -10.85 -9.51 -10.68
CA GLU A 128 -9.53 -8.95 -10.31
C GLU A 128 -9.53 -8.59 -8.84
N PHE A 129 -8.36 -8.68 -8.22
CA PHE A 129 -8.14 -8.18 -6.87
C PHE A 129 -7.89 -6.67 -6.90
N ASP A 130 -8.18 -6.03 -5.78
CA ASP A 130 -7.88 -4.61 -5.54
C ASP A 130 -8.59 -3.62 -6.48
N LEU A 131 -9.48 -4.09 -7.33
CA LEU A 131 -10.30 -3.28 -8.21
C LEU A 131 -11.75 -3.27 -7.74
N VAL A 132 -12.36 -2.08 -7.70
CA VAL A 132 -13.79 -1.88 -7.51
C VAL A 132 -14.34 -1.23 -8.77
N GLU A 133 -15.19 -1.97 -9.46
CA GLU A 133 -15.80 -1.54 -10.70
C GLU A 133 -16.71 -0.31 -10.54
N ASP A 134 -16.93 0.39 -11.63
CA ASP A 134 -17.84 1.53 -11.72
C ASP A 134 -19.26 1.13 -11.25
N GLY A 135 -19.84 1.95 -10.38
CA GLY A 135 -21.20 1.74 -9.89
C GLY A 135 -21.36 0.53 -8.95
N TYR A 136 -20.27 -0.07 -8.46
CA TYR A 136 -20.36 -1.21 -7.55
C TYR A 136 -21.23 -0.91 -6.32
N GLU A 137 -22.15 -1.82 -6.00
CA GLU A 137 -22.92 -1.83 -4.76
C GLU A 137 -22.77 -3.17 -4.04
N GLY A 138 -22.15 -3.16 -2.86
CA GLY A 138 -21.94 -4.38 -2.08
C GLY A 138 -20.95 -4.23 -0.93
N PRO A 139 -20.73 -5.33 -0.16
CA PRO A 139 -19.71 -5.41 0.86
C PRO A 139 -18.31 -5.45 0.27
N LEU A 140 -17.32 -5.11 1.09
CA LEU A 140 -15.90 -5.32 0.77
C LEU A 140 -15.35 -6.44 1.65
N PHE A 141 -14.49 -7.24 1.07
CA PHE A 141 -13.72 -8.28 1.76
C PHE A 141 -12.24 -8.06 1.56
N ILE A 142 -11.45 -8.55 2.50
CA ILE A 142 -9.99 -8.52 2.42
C ILE A 142 -9.42 -9.91 2.56
N GLU A 143 -8.56 -10.29 1.63
CA GLU A 143 -7.66 -11.41 1.80
C GLU A 143 -6.43 -10.94 2.59
N ILE A 144 -5.99 -11.73 3.57
CA ILE A 144 -4.84 -11.46 4.40
C ILE A 144 -3.96 -12.69 4.43
N SER A 145 -2.68 -12.54 4.10
CA SER A 145 -1.70 -13.63 4.17
C SER A 145 -0.37 -13.10 4.72
N PRO A 146 -0.10 -13.25 6.02
CA PRO A 146 1.20 -12.94 6.59
C PRO A 146 2.28 -13.85 5.99
N ARG A 147 3.42 -13.29 5.60
CA ARG A 147 4.49 -14.04 4.90
C ARG A 147 5.72 -14.25 5.76
N THR A 148 6.19 -13.23 6.47
CA THR A 148 7.38 -13.29 7.31
C THR A 148 7.05 -13.30 8.79
N PHE A 149 6.15 -12.44 9.25
CA PHE A 149 5.81 -12.31 10.66
C PHE A 149 4.35 -12.72 10.93
N PRO A 150 4.08 -13.54 11.96
CA PRO A 150 2.71 -13.72 12.43
C PRO A 150 2.19 -12.40 13.01
N VAL A 151 0.91 -12.10 12.79
CA VAL A 151 0.33 -10.83 13.23
C VAL A 151 -0.92 -11.04 14.08
N LEU A 152 -1.10 -10.20 15.09
CA LEU A 152 -2.33 -10.08 15.86
C LEU A 152 -3.17 -8.95 15.27
N VAL A 153 -4.39 -9.27 14.87
CA VAL A 153 -5.39 -8.34 14.34
C VAL A 153 -6.66 -8.37 15.17
N ARG A 154 -7.47 -7.33 15.07
CA ARG A 154 -8.78 -7.20 15.74
C ARG A 154 -9.82 -6.63 14.80
N SER A 155 -11.07 -6.70 15.21
CA SER A 155 -12.13 -5.85 14.66
C SER A 155 -11.68 -4.39 14.76
N GLY A 156 -11.74 -3.65 13.62
CA GLY A 156 -11.26 -2.27 13.51
C GLY A 156 -9.79 -2.09 13.11
N SER A 157 -8.94 -3.14 13.12
CA SER A 157 -7.56 -3.07 12.60
C SER A 157 -7.55 -2.66 11.14
N ARG A 158 -6.58 -1.82 10.74
CA ARG A 158 -6.50 -1.21 9.40
C ARG A 158 -5.26 -1.70 8.66
N LEU A 159 -5.46 -2.60 7.70
CA LEU A 159 -4.37 -3.22 6.92
C LEU A 159 -4.28 -2.70 5.48
N SER A 160 -5.40 -2.29 4.91
CA SER A 160 -5.53 -1.80 3.53
C SER A 160 -6.18 -0.43 3.47
N GLN A 161 -6.07 0.20 2.33
CA GLN A 161 -6.66 1.49 2.01
C GLN A 161 -7.26 1.46 0.60
N ILE A 162 -8.29 2.29 0.37
CA ILE A 162 -8.97 2.38 -0.92
C ILE A 162 -8.93 3.83 -1.43
N ARG A 163 -8.68 4.00 -2.72
CA ARG A 163 -8.63 5.28 -3.43
C ARG A 163 -9.72 5.32 -4.50
N PHE A 164 -10.52 6.37 -4.49
CA PHE A 164 -11.62 6.57 -5.43
C PHE A 164 -11.17 7.43 -6.60
N ARG A 165 -11.57 7.05 -7.81
CA ARG A 165 -11.19 7.76 -9.05
C ARG A 165 -12.35 7.85 -10.03
N ALA A 166 -12.42 8.96 -10.77
CA ALA A 166 -13.37 9.17 -11.82
C ALA A 166 -12.68 9.64 -13.12
N GLY A 167 -13.12 9.14 -14.25
CA GLY A 167 -12.52 9.43 -15.53
C GLY A 167 -11.07 8.93 -15.67
N GLU A 168 -10.32 9.52 -16.62
CA GLU A 168 -8.89 9.27 -16.77
C GLU A 168 -8.10 10.18 -15.83
N THR A 169 -7.25 9.59 -15.01
CA THR A 169 -6.52 10.30 -13.95
C THR A 169 -5.01 10.33 -14.18
N ARG A 170 -4.48 9.36 -14.95
CA ARG A 170 -3.04 9.17 -15.14
C ARG A 170 -2.42 10.24 -16.02
N LEU A 171 -1.27 10.74 -15.61
CA LEU A 171 -0.44 11.58 -16.44
C LEU A 171 0.36 10.71 -17.41
N ASP A 172 0.38 11.12 -18.69
CA ASP A 172 1.29 10.54 -19.68
C ASP A 172 2.74 11.02 -19.46
N ASP A 173 3.69 10.39 -20.15
CA ASP A 173 5.13 10.68 -20.03
C ASP A 173 5.46 12.14 -20.36
N ARG A 174 4.75 12.75 -21.30
CA ARG A 174 4.93 14.16 -21.67
C ARG A 174 4.46 15.08 -20.54
N ALA A 175 3.27 14.84 -20.01
CA ALA A 175 2.73 15.62 -18.90
C ALA A 175 3.61 15.49 -17.64
N LEU A 176 4.16 14.29 -17.36
CA LEU A 176 5.12 14.09 -16.29
C LEU A 176 6.41 14.89 -16.49
N GLY A 177 6.97 14.90 -17.69
CA GLY A 177 8.15 15.71 -18.02
C GLY A 177 7.90 17.20 -17.86
N GLU A 178 6.75 17.71 -18.31
CA GLU A 178 6.37 19.12 -18.15
C GLU A 178 6.10 19.47 -16.66
N LEU A 179 5.50 18.58 -15.90
CA LEU A 179 5.29 18.76 -14.48
C LEU A 179 6.64 18.80 -13.73
N HIS A 180 7.57 17.90 -14.06
CA HIS A 180 8.90 17.86 -13.44
C HIS A 180 9.71 19.15 -13.68
N LYS A 181 9.57 19.79 -14.83
CA LYS A 181 10.21 21.10 -15.11
C LYS A 181 9.67 22.23 -14.23
N ARG A 182 8.41 22.16 -13.84
CA ARG A 182 7.76 23.16 -12.98
C ARG A 182 7.96 22.87 -11.49
N GLU A 183 7.88 21.60 -11.14
CA GLU A 183 8.01 21.11 -9.77
C GLU A 183 8.83 19.82 -9.78
N THR A 184 9.93 19.78 -9.05
CA THR A 184 10.78 18.59 -8.99
C THR A 184 9.97 17.40 -8.47
N LEU A 185 9.78 16.35 -9.29
CA LEU A 185 9.11 15.12 -8.89
C LEU A 185 10.09 14.07 -8.33
N VAL A 186 11.35 14.14 -8.76
CA VAL A 186 12.38 13.18 -8.40
C VAL A 186 13.77 13.84 -8.45
N THR A 187 14.66 13.46 -7.54
CA THR A 187 16.02 14.02 -7.43
C THR A 187 17.04 13.24 -8.26
N ALA A 188 16.66 12.72 -9.43
CA ALA A 188 17.58 12.06 -10.35
C ALA A 188 18.28 13.10 -11.25
N ALA A 189 19.57 12.88 -11.56
CA ALA A 189 20.30 13.73 -12.50
C ALA A 189 19.74 13.62 -13.92
N GLU A 190 19.34 12.41 -14.31
CA GLU A 190 18.69 12.09 -15.58
C GLU A 190 17.39 11.32 -15.31
N PRO A 191 16.26 12.02 -15.05
CA PRO A 191 15.01 11.35 -14.72
C PRO A 191 14.40 10.66 -15.94
N SER A 192 13.89 9.45 -15.75
CA SER A 192 13.14 8.69 -16.76
C SER A 192 11.66 8.72 -16.46
N PHE A 193 10.85 9.04 -17.50
CA PHE A 193 9.38 9.14 -17.39
C PHE A 193 8.63 8.09 -18.23
N GLN A 194 9.31 7.08 -18.73
CA GLN A 194 8.68 6.02 -19.55
C GLN A 194 7.72 5.16 -18.72
N GLY A 195 6.41 5.39 -18.87
CA GLY A 195 5.36 4.70 -18.11
C GLY A 195 5.32 5.10 -16.63
N GLY A 196 5.82 6.28 -16.27
CA GLY A 196 5.92 6.81 -14.91
C GLY A 196 7.34 7.23 -14.53
N VAL A 197 7.48 7.84 -13.37
CA VAL A 197 8.78 8.27 -12.83
C VAL A 197 9.55 7.06 -12.32
N ALA A 198 10.67 6.74 -12.97
CA ALA A 198 11.51 5.61 -12.57
C ALA A 198 12.16 5.85 -11.19
N VAL A 199 12.20 4.82 -10.38
CA VAL A 199 12.94 4.78 -9.12
C VAL A 199 13.89 3.59 -9.12
N SER A 200 15.10 3.81 -8.62
CA SER A 200 16.14 2.80 -8.54
C SER A 200 16.50 2.47 -7.09
N VAL A 201 17.12 1.32 -6.85
CA VAL A 201 17.55 0.91 -5.52
C VAL A 201 18.84 1.60 -5.11
N ASP A 202 18.94 2.00 -3.84
CA ASP A 202 20.20 2.48 -3.24
C ASP A 202 20.89 1.37 -2.45
N LEU A 203 22.04 0.93 -2.95
CA LEU A 203 22.95 0.00 -2.26
C LEU A 203 24.29 0.65 -1.90
N SER A 204 24.42 1.96 -2.05
CA SER A 204 25.58 2.70 -1.50
C SER A 204 25.46 2.88 0.01
N GLY A 205 24.26 2.90 0.53
CA GLY A 205 23.96 2.83 1.96
C GLY A 205 23.66 4.17 2.62
N PHE A 206 22.90 4.07 3.73
CA PHE A 206 22.59 5.17 4.65
C PHE A 206 23.20 4.84 6.00
N ASP A 207 24.07 5.70 6.51
CA ASP A 207 24.76 5.50 7.79
C ASP A 207 25.39 4.09 7.90
N GLY A 208 25.96 3.61 6.79
CA GLY A 208 26.59 2.29 6.71
C GLY A 208 25.63 1.11 6.51
N LEU A 209 24.33 1.34 6.29
CA LEU A 209 23.35 0.29 6.04
C LEU A 209 22.74 0.42 4.64
N ILE A 210 22.58 -0.69 3.95
CA ILE A 210 21.87 -0.76 2.66
C ILE A 210 20.41 -1.22 2.82
N GLY A 211 20.06 -1.86 3.93
CA GLY A 211 18.71 -2.38 4.15
C GLY A 211 18.58 -3.22 5.41
N TYR A 212 17.46 -3.91 5.47
CA TYR A 212 17.14 -4.88 6.51
C TYR A 212 16.61 -6.16 5.91
N ARG A 213 16.96 -7.30 6.51
CA ARG A 213 16.40 -8.62 6.19
C ARG A 213 15.49 -9.07 7.35
N GLY A 214 14.27 -9.52 7.03
CA GLY A 214 13.33 -10.07 8.01
C GLY A 214 13.83 -11.38 8.57
N LYS A 215 13.82 -11.54 9.91
CA LYS A 215 14.16 -12.79 10.58
C LYS A 215 13.00 -13.77 10.52
N HIS A 216 13.29 -15.05 10.44
CA HIS A 216 12.29 -16.11 10.59
C HIS A 216 12.04 -16.45 12.06
N HIS A 217 10.86 -17.04 12.34
CA HIS A 217 10.50 -17.56 13.67
C HIS A 217 10.58 -16.51 14.77
N THR A 218 10.14 -15.28 14.47
CA THR A 218 10.10 -14.17 15.42
C THR A 218 8.87 -14.24 16.31
N ALA A 219 8.79 -13.32 17.27
CA ALA A 219 7.59 -13.09 18.07
C ALA A 219 6.44 -12.50 17.22
N LEU A 220 5.26 -12.47 17.81
CA LEU A 220 4.02 -11.92 17.26
C LEU A 220 4.07 -10.40 17.19
N ILE A 221 3.56 -9.83 16.09
CA ILE A 221 3.39 -8.38 15.94
C ILE A 221 1.90 -8.01 16.04
N ASP A 222 1.55 -7.22 17.03
CA ASP A 222 0.23 -6.59 17.14
C ASP A 222 0.19 -5.36 16.20
N VAL A 223 -0.63 -5.40 15.15
CA VAL A 223 -0.68 -4.37 14.11
C VAL A 223 -1.22 -3.02 14.59
N ASP A 224 -1.84 -2.98 15.76
CA ASP A 224 -2.41 -1.77 16.34
C ASP A 224 -1.45 -1.08 17.33
N ARG A 225 -0.30 -1.69 17.64
CA ARG A 225 0.70 -1.14 18.57
C ARG A 225 1.85 -0.46 17.84
N VAL A 226 1.91 0.86 17.92
CA VAL A 226 2.97 1.69 17.32
C VAL A 226 4.17 1.76 18.27
N GLY A 227 5.41 1.63 17.73
CA GLY A 227 6.65 1.75 18.50
C GLY A 227 6.79 0.73 19.63
N ALA A 228 6.20 -0.45 19.50
CA ALA A 228 6.12 -1.43 20.60
C ALA A 228 7.25 -2.48 20.55
N TYR A 229 7.96 -2.58 19.44
CA TYR A 229 8.88 -3.68 19.19
C TYR A 229 10.30 -3.18 18.90
N ARG A 230 11.30 -3.87 19.44
CA ARG A 230 12.70 -3.62 19.10
C ARG A 230 13.00 -4.14 17.69
N ALA A 231 13.52 -3.29 16.83
CA ALA A 231 13.85 -3.70 15.47
C ALA A 231 14.80 -4.91 15.43
N SER A 232 15.78 -4.98 16.34
CA SER A 232 16.76 -6.06 16.41
C SER A 232 16.17 -7.45 16.72
N GLU A 233 14.95 -7.54 17.22
CA GLU A 233 14.28 -8.82 17.48
C GLU A 233 13.68 -9.42 16.20
N PHE A 234 13.34 -8.58 15.22
CA PHE A 234 12.62 -8.95 13.99
C PHE A 234 13.47 -8.79 12.73
N TRP A 235 14.47 -7.93 12.76
CA TRP A 235 15.23 -7.52 11.61
C TRP A 235 16.72 -7.72 11.81
N GLU A 236 17.38 -8.13 10.73
CA GLU A 236 18.82 -8.17 10.60
C GLU A 236 19.26 -6.98 9.73
N PRO A 237 20.07 -6.05 10.25
CA PRO A 237 20.60 -4.97 9.44
C PRO A 237 21.59 -5.52 8.42
N ILE A 238 21.57 -4.98 7.21
CA ILE A 238 22.50 -5.34 6.13
C ILE A 238 23.50 -4.20 5.99
N PRO A 239 24.76 -4.39 6.44
CA PRO A 239 25.78 -3.36 6.33
C PRO A 239 26.20 -3.17 4.87
N SER A 240 26.62 -1.95 4.54
CA SER A 240 27.30 -1.68 3.27
C SER A 240 28.71 -2.25 3.33
N ASP A 241 29.03 -3.15 2.43
CA ASP A 241 30.39 -3.74 2.27
C ASP A 241 31.17 -3.11 1.12
N GLY A 242 30.59 -2.10 0.46
CA GLY A 242 31.17 -1.40 -0.68
C GLY A 242 31.02 -2.14 -2.02
N SER A 243 30.45 -3.34 -2.06
CA SER A 243 30.23 -4.10 -3.30
C SER A 243 29.17 -3.46 -4.21
N ARG A 244 28.25 -2.67 -3.61
CA ARG A 244 27.10 -2.07 -4.30
C ARG A 244 26.18 -3.09 -4.98
N ALA A 245 26.17 -4.32 -4.48
CA ALA A 245 25.30 -5.40 -4.93
C ALA A 245 24.75 -6.16 -3.72
N LEU A 246 23.59 -6.78 -3.89
CA LEU A 246 22.96 -7.60 -2.86
C LEU A 246 22.38 -8.86 -3.50
N ILE A 247 22.70 -10.02 -2.95
CA ILE A 247 22.03 -11.26 -3.32
C ILE A 247 20.73 -11.35 -2.51
N LEU A 248 19.61 -11.41 -3.21
CA LEU A 248 18.30 -11.66 -2.64
C LEU A 248 18.05 -13.16 -2.63
N ASP A 249 18.01 -13.75 -1.45
CA ASP A 249 17.73 -15.17 -1.26
C ASP A 249 16.25 -15.50 -1.48
N PRO A 250 15.91 -16.65 -2.05
CA PRO A 250 14.54 -17.09 -2.22
C PRO A 250 13.76 -17.14 -0.90
N GLY A 251 12.54 -16.61 -0.93
CA GLY A 251 11.66 -16.62 0.23
C GLY A 251 12.01 -15.62 1.33
N GLN A 252 13.14 -14.92 1.25
CA GLN A 252 13.54 -13.88 2.20
C GLN A 252 12.84 -12.56 1.90
N PHE A 253 12.59 -11.79 2.95
CA PHE A 253 12.00 -10.46 2.87
C PHE A 253 13.01 -9.37 3.22
N TYR A 254 13.07 -8.34 2.38
CA TYR A 254 14.01 -7.24 2.52
C TYR A 254 13.28 -5.90 2.53
N ILE A 255 13.75 -4.98 3.36
CA ILE A 255 13.41 -3.55 3.30
C ILE A 255 14.63 -2.81 2.78
N LEU A 256 14.48 -2.22 1.60
CA LEU A 256 15.47 -1.38 0.94
C LEU A 256 14.91 0.04 0.77
N ALA A 257 15.68 0.94 0.17
CA ALA A 257 15.21 2.30 -0.14
C ALA A 257 15.55 2.69 -1.59
N SER A 258 14.77 3.61 -2.14
CA SER A 258 15.09 4.20 -3.43
C SER A 258 16.30 5.13 -3.32
N LYS A 259 17.07 5.21 -4.41
CA LYS A 259 18.20 6.13 -4.54
C LYS A 259 17.73 7.57 -4.63
N GLU A 260 16.65 7.77 -5.34
CA GLU A 260 16.04 9.06 -5.54
C GLU A 260 15.11 9.44 -4.39
N ALA A 261 15.08 10.70 -4.02
CA ALA A 261 13.98 11.26 -3.27
C ALA A 261 12.85 11.65 -4.24
N VAL A 262 11.63 11.37 -3.83
CA VAL A 262 10.43 11.64 -4.63
C VAL A 262 9.57 12.70 -3.96
N HIS A 263 8.79 13.41 -4.78
CA HIS A 263 7.90 14.49 -4.35
C HIS A 263 6.55 14.31 -5.03
N VAL A 264 5.49 14.34 -4.27
CA VAL A 264 4.12 14.32 -4.78
C VAL A 264 3.48 15.68 -4.52
N PRO A 265 3.33 16.52 -5.57
CA PRO A 265 2.71 17.85 -5.41
C PRO A 265 1.28 17.75 -4.90
N PRO A 266 0.75 18.81 -4.25
CA PRO A 266 -0.58 18.79 -3.64
C PRO A 266 -1.76 18.50 -4.57
N ASP A 267 -1.62 18.77 -5.86
CA ASP A 267 -2.67 18.57 -6.87
C ASP A 267 -2.57 17.19 -7.56
N PHE A 268 -1.68 16.33 -7.06
CA PHE A 268 -1.45 14.99 -7.59
C PHE A 268 -1.38 13.96 -6.47
N ALA A 269 -1.71 12.75 -6.82
CA ALA A 269 -1.40 11.55 -6.05
C ALA A 269 -0.48 10.66 -6.90
N ALA A 270 0.20 9.70 -6.28
CA ALA A 270 0.98 8.74 -7.03
C ALA A 270 0.76 7.31 -6.52
N GLU A 271 1.07 6.35 -7.36
CA GLU A 271 1.05 4.93 -7.05
C GLU A 271 2.33 4.29 -7.58
N MET A 272 2.99 3.48 -6.75
CA MET A 272 4.13 2.70 -7.21
C MET A 272 3.62 1.48 -7.97
N THR A 273 4.02 1.37 -9.23
CA THR A 273 3.86 0.13 -10.00
C THR A 273 5.18 -0.63 -9.98
N PRO A 274 5.18 -1.93 -9.65
CA PRO A 274 6.40 -2.73 -9.72
C PRO A 274 6.92 -2.77 -11.15
N PHE A 275 8.24 -2.93 -11.28
CA PHE A 275 8.85 -3.17 -12.58
C PHE A 275 8.24 -4.41 -13.23
N ASP A 276 8.14 -4.42 -14.57
CA ASP A 276 7.40 -5.40 -15.37
C ASP A 276 7.61 -6.85 -14.90
N ALA A 277 6.50 -7.52 -14.54
CA ALA A 277 6.49 -8.89 -14.06
C ALA A 277 6.98 -9.92 -15.10
N LEU A 278 7.18 -9.50 -16.37
CA LEU A 278 7.71 -10.35 -17.44
C LEU A 278 9.24 -10.55 -17.34
N VAL A 279 9.95 -9.79 -16.53
CA VAL A 279 11.42 -9.76 -16.55
C VAL A 279 12.06 -10.46 -15.35
N GLY A 280 11.31 -11.04 -14.39
CA GLY A 280 12.08 -11.68 -13.36
C GLY A 280 11.42 -12.29 -12.14
N GLU A 281 12.18 -13.11 -11.49
CA GLU A 281 11.99 -13.77 -10.20
C GLU A 281 11.91 -12.78 -9.01
N PHE A 282 12.35 -11.54 -9.23
CA PHE A 282 12.40 -10.47 -8.25
C PHE A 282 11.15 -9.59 -8.36
N ARG A 283 10.54 -9.27 -7.22
CA ARG A 283 9.42 -8.33 -7.13
C ARG A 283 9.65 -7.34 -6.00
N VAL A 284 9.41 -6.06 -6.30
CA VAL A 284 9.03 -5.10 -5.27
C VAL A 284 7.57 -5.39 -4.96
N HIS A 285 7.32 -5.88 -3.77
CA HIS A 285 5.96 -6.18 -3.30
C HIS A 285 5.32 -4.90 -2.73
N TYR A 286 3.99 -4.91 -2.64
CA TYR A 286 3.22 -3.86 -1.98
C TYR A 286 3.35 -2.48 -2.63
N ALA A 287 3.00 -2.41 -3.93
CA ALA A 287 2.76 -1.13 -4.58
C ALA A 287 1.89 -0.25 -3.67
N GLY A 288 2.44 0.86 -3.21
CA GLY A 288 1.79 1.72 -2.23
C GLY A 288 1.23 2.99 -2.87
N PHE A 289 0.18 3.55 -2.26
CA PHE A 289 -0.27 4.89 -2.57
C PHE A 289 0.64 5.92 -1.93
N PHE A 290 0.99 6.92 -2.72
CA PHE A 290 1.68 8.12 -2.28
C PHE A 290 0.67 9.26 -2.32
N ASP A 291 0.34 9.79 -1.16
CA ASP A 291 -0.66 10.83 -1.04
C ASP A 291 -0.10 12.23 -1.39
N PRO A 292 -0.98 13.16 -1.78
CA PRO A 292 -0.63 14.56 -2.01
C PRO A 292 0.15 15.15 -0.83
N GLY A 293 1.32 15.72 -1.11
CA GLY A 293 2.22 16.30 -0.11
C GLY A 293 3.38 15.38 0.31
N PHE A 294 3.41 14.10 -0.07
CA PHE A 294 4.51 13.20 0.27
C PHE A 294 5.85 13.73 -0.29
N GLY A 295 6.82 13.97 0.60
CA GLY A 295 8.13 14.52 0.25
C GLY A 295 8.13 15.97 -0.25
N HIS A 296 6.96 16.60 -0.45
CA HIS A 296 6.84 17.91 -1.08
C HIS A 296 7.06 19.05 -0.09
N SER A 297 7.74 20.13 -0.56
CA SER A 297 8.07 21.32 0.26
C SER A 297 6.84 22.05 0.80
N GLY A 298 5.73 22.09 0.02
CA GLY A 298 4.46 22.66 0.46
C GLY A 298 3.80 21.94 1.64
N ALA A 299 4.28 20.73 1.98
CA ALA A 299 3.88 19.97 3.16
C ALA A 299 5.04 19.82 4.17
N GLY A 300 6.08 20.65 4.08
CA GLY A 300 7.26 20.63 4.96
C GLY A 300 8.27 19.53 4.63
N GLY A 301 8.18 18.88 3.46
CA GLY A 301 9.13 17.89 2.98
C GLY A 301 10.33 18.50 2.23
N GLN A 302 11.44 17.78 2.19
CA GLN A 302 12.62 18.09 1.37
C GLN A 302 12.96 16.91 0.46
N GLY A 303 11.95 16.18 -0.01
CA GLY A 303 12.03 14.90 -0.63
C GLY A 303 11.92 13.76 0.39
N ALA A 304 11.33 12.66 -0.04
CA ALA A 304 11.27 11.44 0.75
C ALA A 304 11.60 10.25 -0.13
N ARG A 305 12.43 9.33 0.37
CA ARG A 305 12.76 8.13 -0.38
C ARG A 305 11.61 7.13 -0.33
N ALA A 306 11.36 6.46 -1.44
CA ALA A 306 10.46 5.31 -1.44
C ALA A 306 11.13 4.17 -0.70
N VAL A 307 10.45 3.58 0.26
CA VAL A 307 10.88 2.32 0.87
C VAL A 307 10.34 1.18 0.03
N LEU A 308 11.21 0.23 -0.24
CA LEU A 308 10.99 -0.88 -1.14
C LEU A 308 10.86 -2.17 -0.33
N GLU A 309 9.72 -2.81 -0.44
CA GLU A 309 9.46 -4.12 0.12
C GLU A 309 9.81 -5.18 -0.94
N VAL A 310 10.88 -5.93 -0.71
CA VAL A 310 11.51 -6.74 -1.75
C VAL A 310 11.55 -8.21 -1.37
N ARG A 311 11.25 -9.07 -2.35
CA ARG A 311 11.33 -10.52 -2.20
C ARG A 311 11.74 -11.19 -3.51
N SER A 312 12.73 -12.09 -3.47
CA SER A 312 12.97 -13.05 -4.54
C SER A 312 12.07 -14.29 -4.36
N ARG A 313 11.67 -14.94 -5.44
CA ARG A 313 10.75 -16.09 -5.39
C ARG A 313 11.48 -17.42 -5.27
N ASP A 314 11.94 -17.95 -6.40
CA ASP A 314 12.34 -19.34 -6.49
C ASP A 314 13.86 -19.49 -6.69
N VAL A 315 14.53 -18.45 -7.18
CA VAL A 315 15.98 -18.45 -7.40
C VAL A 315 16.64 -17.23 -6.75
N PRO A 316 17.91 -17.32 -6.33
CA PRO A 316 18.66 -16.15 -5.90
C PRO A 316 18.78 -15.13 -7.02
N PHE A 317 18.64 -13.85 -6.68
CA PHE A 317 18.73 -12.75 -7.63
C PHE A 317 19.75 -11.71 -7.16
N ILE A 318 20.67 -11.30 -8.02
CA ILE A 318 21.60 -10.22 -7.73
C ILE A 318 20.96 -8.91 -8.16
N ILE A 319 20.76 -8.00 -7.20
CA ILE A 319 20.35 -6.63 -7.47
C ILE A 319 21.55 -5.71 -7.31
N GLU A 320 21.70 -4.73 -8.21
CA GLU A 320 22.81 -3.78 -8.22
C GLU A 320 22.36 -2.35 -7.93
N ASP A 321 23.26 -1.55 -7.37
CA ASP A 321 23.05 -0.13 -7.08
C ASP A 321 22.62 0.65 -8.33
N GLY A 322 21.51 1.40 -8.23
CA GLY A 322 20.95 2.16 -9.35
C GLY A 322 20.10 1.33 -10.31
N GLN A 323 19.89 0.03 -10.06
CA GLN A 323 18.94 -0.75 -10.85
C GLN A 323 17.51 -0.24 -10.65
N ILE A 324 16.78 0.00 -11.75
CA ILE A 324 15.37 0.44 -11.69
C ILE A 324 14.53 -0.71 -11.14
N VAL A 325 13.73 -0.42 -10.11
CA VAL A 325 12.94 -1.40 -9.36
C VAL A 325 11.45 -1.13 -9.38
N GLY A 326 11.04 0.05 -9.83
CA GLY A 326 9.65 0.43 -9.94
C GLY A 326 9.45 1.78 -10.62
N ARG A 327 8.21 2.14 -10.80
CA ARG A 327 7.81 3.43 -11.37
C ARG A 327 6.69 4.04 -10.55
N LEU A 328 6.75 5.35 -10.34
CA LEU A 328 5.66 6.13 -9.76
C LEU A 328 4.78 6.65 -10.88
N VAL A 329 3.55 6.17 -10.93
CA VAL A 329 2.51 6.67 -11.83
C VAL A 329 1.78 7.79 -11.10
N TYR A 330 1.83 9.00 -11.65
CA TYR A 330 1.12 10.16 -11.09
C TYR A 330 -0.28 10.25 -11.65
N GLU A 331 -1.20 10.65 -10.79
CA GLU A 331 -2.62 10.80 -11.09
C GLU A 331 -3.09 12.19 -10.64
N ALA A 332 -3.86 12.87 -11.49
CA ALA A 332 -4.41 14.18 -11.15
C ALA A 332 -5.50 14.05 -10.07
N MET A 333 -5.51 14.95 -9.11
CA MET A 333 -6.58 15.07 -8.13
C MET A 333 -7.80 15.74 -8.75
N ALA A 334 -9.01 15.37 -8.35
CA ALA A 334 -10.25 16.06 -8.74
C ALA A 334 -10.30 17.50 -8.20
N SER A 335 -9.71 17.71 -7.05
CA SER A 335 -9.44 19.02 -6.44
C SER A 335 -8.38 18.85 -5.36
N ARG A 336 -7.80 19.95 -4.90
CA ARG A 336 -6.77 19.93 -3.87
C ARG A 336 -7.37 19.42 -2.56
N PRO A 337 -6.74 18.46 -1.85
CA PRO A 337 -7.22 17.97 -0.56
C PRO A 337 -7.14 19.06 0.53
N ALA A 338 -8.04 18.98 1.52
CA ALA A 338 -8.04 19.89 2.65
C ALA A 338 -6.82 19.67 3.57
N ALA A 339 -6.36 18.43 3.67
CA ALA A 339 -5.14 18.06 4.40
C ALA A 339 -4.10 17.47 3.46
N LEU A 340 -2.82 17.77 3.69
CA LEU A 340 -1.70 17.20 2.95
C LEU A 340 -0.95 16.17 3.80
N TYR A 341 -0.37 15.18 3.16
CA TYR A 341 0.51 14.22 3.83
C TYR A 341 1.70 14.95 4.45
N GLY A 342 1.90 14.80 5.77
CA GLY A 342 2.96 15.50 6.51
C GLY A 342 2.51 16.78 7.20
N ALA A 343 1.67 17.59 6.59
CA ALA A 343 1.20 18.86 7.19
C ALA A 343 -0.05 18.60 8.04
N GLY A 344 0.08 18.65 9.36
CA GLY A 344 -1.05 18.54 10.31
C GLY A 344 -1.59 17.11 10.51
N LEU A 345 -1.21 16.16 9.69
CA LEU A 345 -1.47 14.74 9.90
C LEU A 345 -0.26 14.11 10.60
N LYS A 346 -0.51 13.20 11.55
CA LYS A 346 0.55 12.36 12.15
C LYS A 346 1.04 11.35 11.10
N SER A 347 1.74 11.82 10.06
CA SER A 347 2.29 10.96 9.02
C SER A 347 3.57 10.30 9.52
N ASN A 348 3.63 8.96 9.40
CA ASN A 348 4.75 8.18 9.93
C ASN A 348 6.01 8.23 9.06
N TYR A 349 5.90 8.67 7.80
CA TYR A 349 6.91 8.43 6.77
C TYR A 349 7.31 9.68 5.97
N GLN A 350 6.97 10.90 6.44
CA GLN A 350 7.43 12.14 5.81
C GLN A 350 8.94 12.32 6.03
N GLY A 351 9.67 12.70 4.96
CA GLY A 351 11.12 12.90 5.00
C GLY A 351 11.94 11.65 5.33
N GLN A 352 11.38 10.46 5.10
CA GLN A 352 12.06 9.21 5.39
C GLN A 352 13.23 8.94 4.42
N ALA A 353 14.25 8.26 4.95
CA ALA A 353 15.26 7.53 4.20
C ALA A 353 14.93 6.03 4.26
N LEU A 354 15.85 5.19 4.73
CA LEU A 354 15.60 3.79 5.03
C LEU A 354 14.83 3.69 6.37
N LYS A 355 13.59 3.20 6.35
CA LYS A 355 12.73 3.16 7.53
C LYS A 355 11.87 1.91 7.58
N LEU A 356 11.93 1.21 8.70
CA LEU A 356 11.06 0.08 9.01
C LEU A 356 9.60 0.50 9.25
N SER A 357 8.70 -0.47 9.45
CA SER A 357 7.31 -0.19 9.80
C SER A 357 7.22 0.58 11.13
N LYS A 358 6.15 1.40 11.25
CA LYS A 358 5.87 2.21 12.46
C LYS A 358 5.79 1.41 13.77
N HIS A 359 5.72 0.11 13.72
CA HIS A 359 5.64 -0.78 14.88
C HIS A 359 6.97 -0.94 15.60
N PHE A 360 8.09 -0.63 14.93
CA PHE A 360 9.44 -0.79 15.43
C PHE A 360 10.06 0.53 15.92
N HIS A 361 10.96 0.39 16.92
CA HIS A 361 11.85 1.42 17.45
C HIS A 361 13.28 0.92 17.52
#